data_05d622e2075692f8e4789e0b5feb3fa9
#
_entry.id   05d622e2075692f8e4789e0b5feb3fa9
#
_cell.length_a   1.000
_cell.length_b   1.000
_cell.length_c   1.000
_cell.angle_alpha   90.00
_cell.angle_beta   90.00
_cell.angle_gamma   90.00
#
_symmetry.space_group_name_H-M   'P 1'
#
loop_
_entity.id
_entity.type
_entity.pdbx_description
1 polymer ?
#
loop_
_entity_poly.entity_id
_entity_poly.type
_entity_poly.pdbx_seq_one_letter_code
_entity_poly.pdbx_strand_id
1 'polypeptide(L)'
;MYGVLRENGDSLLCIIEEGAEVAELNERFSEGASQLTLSLRLTSYGNSSVTAQQSSTVFNPSVYTGNFTVRYRPCTGHTATELAAVYRTLLLEQGKLPEAPVNTDAVLLELIGNVAYSYQWAGLLPVTSDRELTTYAQAQEMVQFLHEAGITPTVKLSGFNKNGLYCQRPGDITFASCLGSRASRDSLFAYLREIDTTAFLELNLAYAYTGKNQWPTGYRAQRESARQANNRSVTAVLKSLSTGDALAKAGTLHVTAPSRYLSYAESYREALPEGIGTSLGDSFLTLSTDFSEQSPQNRADTLKALTAAASLLGETHPVMTQNPVLSVLGTLSMSENLDRCGENGYALDAYVPFVQTVLHGHVNYASRALNAQSDYREALLSAVETGSAVKFTLAGRYTVLQEETEYDYLYYIDWEKWKDTVRTDAAAVSRLYDRIRTAELVSLQREGDLTRTVYSNGVTVYVNRGEEPVQADGITVPARGFASR
;
A
#
# COMPACT_ATOMS: atom_id res chain seq x y z
N MET A 1 -8.36 3.95 16.02
CA MET A 1 -8.38 3.11 17.23
C MET A 1 -7.10 3.30 18.00
N TYR A 2 -7.15 3.21 19.32
CA TYR A 2 -6.00 3.26 20.23
C TYR A 2 -6.27 2.38 21.43
N GLY A 3 -5.22 1.95 22.13
CA GLY A 3 -5.33 1.13 23.33
C GLY A 3 -4.46 1.70 24.45
N VAL A 4 -4.87 1.47 25.69
CA VAL A 4 -4.08 1.80 26.88
C VAL A 4 -3.80 0.50 27.62
N LEU A 5 -2.51 0.22 27.80
CA LEU A 5 -2.01 -0.90 28.61
C LEU A 5 -1.57 -0.37 29.97
N ARG A 6 -1.88 -1.08 31.05
CA ARG A 6 -1.42 -0.78 32.40
C ARG A 6 -0.58 -1.90 32.95
N GLU A 7 0.41 -1.58 33.75
CA GLU A 7 1.31 -2.55 34.38
C GLU A 7 0.59 -3.57 35.30
N ASN A 8 -0.54 -3.18 35.89
CA ASN A 8 -1.33 -4.04 36.77
C ASN A 8 -2.30 -4.99 36.05
N GLY A 9 -2.26 -5.03 34.71
CA GLY A 9 -3.03 -5.96 33.92
C GLY A 9 -4.42 -5.50 33.48
N ASP A 10 -4.84 -4.31 33.85
CA ASP A 10 -6.04 -3.69 33.32
C ASP A 10 -5.72 -2.93 32.05
N SER A 11 -6.40 -3.27 30.96
CA SER A 11 -6.23 -2.63 29.66
C SER A 11 -7.54 -2.07 29.17
N LEU A 12 -7.45 -1.03 28.31
CA LEU A 12 -8.60 -0.40 27.70
C LEU A 12 -8.40 -0.28 26.20
N LEU A 13 -9.29 -0.87 25.43
CA LEU A 13 -9.34 -0.69 24.00
C LEU A 13 -10.37 0.39 23.66
N CYS A 14 -9.92 1.43 22.97
CA CYS A 14 -10.74 2.56 22.54
C CYS A 14 -10.94 2.49 21.03
N ILE A 15 -12.16 2.25 20.59
CA ILE A 15 -12.50 2.00 19.18
C ILE A 15 -13.38 3.16 18.69
N ILE A 16 -12.95 3.87 17.66
CA ILE A 16 -13.78 4.82 16.96
C ILE A 16 -14.59 4.03 15.93
N GLU A 17 -15.86 3.79 16.21
CA GLU A 17 -16.74 2.98 15.34
C GLU A 17 -17.32 3.79 14.22
N GLU A 18 -17.63 5.07 14.44
CA GLU A 18 -18.16 6.01 13.46
C GLU A 18 -17.39 7.34 13.57
N GLY A 19 -17.16 8.00 12.46
CA GLY A 19 -16.49 9.31 12.41
C GLY A 19 -14.95 9.22 12.48
N ALA A 20 -14.36 8.05 12.29
CA ALA A 20 -12.89 7.86 12.31
C ALA A 20 -12.18 8.71 11.24
N GLU A 21 -12.82 8.94 10.10
CA GLU A 21 -12.31 9.73 8.98
C GLU A 21 -12.18 11.22 9.27
N VAL A 22 -12.89 11.72 10.30
CA VAL A 22 -12.81 13.11 10.77
C VAL A 22 -12.12 13.24 12.13
N ALA A 23 -11.69 12.12 12.71
CA ALA A 23 -10.99 12.10 13.99
C ALA A 23 -9.50 12.37 13.81
N GLU A 24 -8.94 13.12 14.73
CA GLU A 24 -7.49 13.37 14.86
C GLU A 24 -7.06 13.03 16.28
N LEU A 25 -6.09 12.11 16.39
CA LEU A 25 -5.50 11.72 17.65
C LEU A 25 -4.17 12.44 17.81
N ASN A 26 -4.06 13.25 18.86
CA ASN A 26 -2.86 14.01 19.17
C ASN A 26 -2.32 13.58 20.53
N GLU A 27 -1.05 13.23 20.57
CA GLU A 27 -0.33 12.94 21.79
C GLU A 27 0.57 14.13 22.14
N ARG A 28 0.51 14.56 23.37
CA ARG A 28 1.42 15.56 23.95
C ARG A 28 2.12 14.93 25.12
N PHE A 29 3.44 14.87 25.04
CA PHE A 29 4.28 14.46 26.15
C PHE A 29 4.83 15.69 26.85
N SER A 30 4.61 15.79 28.16
CA SER A 30 5.09 16.91 29.00
C SER A 30 5.31 16.44 30.43
N GLU A 31 6.45 16.78 31.01
CA GLU A 31 6.80 16.54 32.42
C GLU A 31 6.66 15.06 32.86
N GLY A 32 6.98 14.11 31.95
CA GLY A 32 6.87 12.68 32.23
C GLY A 32 5.45 12.12 32.18
N ALA A 33 4.48 12.90 31.71
CA ALA A 33 3.10 12.45 31.46
C ALA A 33 2.75 12.56 29.98
N SER A 34 2.06 11.54 29.46
CA SER A 34 1.47 11.55 28.12
C SER A 34 -0.01 11.93 28.21
N GLN A 35 -0.41 12.91 27.42
CA GLN A 35 -1.80 13.31 27.26
C GLN A 35 -2.25 12.98 25.84
N LEU A 36 -3.19 12.06 25.72
CA LEU A 36 -3.82 11.71 24.46
C LEU A 36 -5.11 12.51 24.30
N THR A 37 -5.21 13.27 23.19
CA THR A 37 -6.38 14.09 22.88
C THR A 37 -7.00 13.63 21.58
N LEU A 38 -8.29 13.29 21.62
CA LEU A 38 -9.09 13.00 20.43
C LEU A 38 -9.87 14.27 20.07
N SER A 39 -9.62 14.77 18.86
CA SER A 39 -10.33 15.93 18.31
C SER A 39 -11.05 15.56 17.01
N LEU A 40 -12.09 16.31 16.67
CA LEU A 40 -12.88 16.09 15.46
C LEU A 40 -12.73 17.28 14.52
N ARG A 41 -12.36 16.98 13.27
CA ARG A 41 -12.34 17.98 12.21
C ARG A 41 -13.59 17.81 11.34
N LEU A 42 -14.68 18.45 11.73
CA LEU A 42 -15.98 18.32 11.04
C LEU A 42 -16.01 19.00 9.67
N THR A 43 -15.16 19.97 9.44
CA THR A 43 -15.00 20.62 8.14
C THR A 43 -13.53 20.97 7.90
N SER A 44 -13.16 21.01 6.63
CA SER A 44 -11.85 21.50 6.22
C SER A 44 -11.90 22.98 5.90
N TYR A 45 -10.80 23.67 6.07
CA TYR A 45 -10.66 25.06 5.68
C TYR A 45 -9.38 25.26 4.86
N GLY A 46 -9.41 26.28 4.04
CA GLY A 46 -8.25 26.70 3.25
C GLY A 46 -8.16 28.23 3.22
N ASN A 47 -7.02 28.72 2.84
CA ASN A 47 -6.82 30.16 2.66
C ASN A 47 -7.06 30.55 1.21
N SER A 48 -7.92 31.54 0.99
CA SER A 48 -8.06 32.22 -0.31
C SER A 48 -7.38 33.55 -0.21
N SER A 49 -6.29 33.74 -0.94
CA SER A 49 -5.63 35.05 -1.03
C SER A 49 -6.28 35.87 -2.15
N VAL A 50 -6.90 36.97 -1.79
CA VAL A 50 -7.45 37.96 -2.73
C VAL A 50 -6.34 38.88 -3.27
N THR A 51 -5.35 39.17 -2.43
CA THR A 51 -4.11 39.89 -2.78
C THR A 51 -2.95 39.30 -1.97
N ALA A 52 -1.71 39.66 -2.31
CA ALA A 52 -0.52 39.23 -1.54
C ALA A 52 -0.55 39.62 -0.04
N GLN A 53 -1.44 40.51 0.35
CA GLN A 53 -1.55 41.08 1.70
C GLN A 53 -2.85 40.72 2.43
N GLN A 54 -3.84 40.14 1.72
CA GLN A 54 -5.14 39.77 2.30
C GLN A 54 -5.43 38.30 2.00
N SER A 55 -5.47 37.48 3.04
CA SER A 55 -5.98 36.11 2.96
C SER A 55 -7.24 36.00 3.79
N SER A 56 -8.27 35.38 3.27
CA SER A 56 -9.47 35.00 3.99
C SER A 56 -9.50 33.48 4.19
N THR A 57 -9.93 33.04 5.36
CA THR A 57 -10.19 31.63 5.61
C THR A 57 -11.53 31.26 4.99
N VAL A 58 -11.54 30.26 4.15
CA VAL A 58 -12.74 29.69 3.50
C VAL A 58 -12.96 28.30 4.05
N PHE A 59 -14.13 28.04 4.57
CA PHE A 59 -14.53 26.71 5.01
C PHE A 59 -15.13 25.92 3.84
N ASN A 60 -14.87 24.60 3.84
CA ASN A 60 -15.49 23.72 2.87
C ASN A 60 -17.01 23.68 3.14
N PRO A 61 -17.87 23.85 2.12
CA PRO A 61 -19.33 23.80 2.30
C PRO A 61 -19.82 22.42 2.74
N SER A 62 -19.08 21.32 2.39
CA SER A 62 -19.39 19.98 2.90
C SER A 62 -18.88 19.84 4.33
N VAL A 63 -19.81 19.76 5.26
CA VAL A 63 -19.55 19.54 6.69
C VAL A 63 -19.91 18.10 7.03
N TYR A 64 -19.13 17.46 7.87
CA TYR A 64 -19.47 16.14 8.38
C TYR A 64 -20.75 16.22 9.26
N THR A 65 -21.76 15.46 8.89
CA THR A 65 -23.05 15.42 9.57
C THR A 65 -23.38 14.03 10.13
N GLY A 66 -22.43 13.10 10.06
CA GLY A 66 -22.56 11.75 10.59
C GLY A 66 -22.43 11.71 12.12
N ASN A 67 -22.59 10.52 12.66
CA ASN A 67 -22.38 10.27 14.07
C ASN A 67 -20.88 10.19 14.40
N PHE A 68 -20.56 10.42 15.66
CA PHE A 68 -19.26 10.10 16.21
C PHE A 68 -19.44 9.16 17.40
N THR A 69 -18.95 7.94 17.24
CA THR A 69 -19.13 6.88 18.25
C THR A 69 -17.77 6.32 18.66
N VAL A 70 -17.46 6.40 19.96
CA VAL A 70 -16.29 5.76 20.56
C VAL A 70 -16.77 4.69 21.52
N ARG A 71 -16.30 3.48 21.29
CA ARG A 71 -16.51 2.35 22.21
C ARG A 71 -15.28 2.16 23.07
N TYR A 72 -15.49 2.12 24.38
CA TYR A 72 -14.48 1.77 25.37
C TYR A 72 -14.72 0.33 25.81
N ARG A 73 -13.75 -0.55 25.57
CA ARG A 73 -13.82 -1.97 25.97
C ARG A 73 -12.71 -2.28 26.97
N PRO A 74 -13.04 -2.51 28.24
CA PRO A 74 -12.09 -3.04 29.21
C PRO A 74 -11.62 -4.45 28.80
N CYS A 75 -10.34 -4.69 28.92
CA CYS A 75 -9.69 -5.95 28.58
C CYS A 75 -8.80 -6.41 29.73
N THR A 76 -8.69 -7.70 29.91
CA THR A 76 -7.79 -8.32 30.90
C THR A 76 -6.41 -8.64 30.33
N GLY A 77 -6.15 -8.33 29.06
CA GLY A 77 -4.87 -8.57 28.40
C GLY A 77 -3.79 -7.56 28.82
N HIS A 78 -2.53 -7.98 28.76
CA HIS A 78 -1.35 -7.21 29.14
C HIS A 78 -0.49 -6.79 27.95
N THR A 79 -0.80 -7.33 26.76
CA THR A 79 0.00 -7.12 25.55
C THR A 79 -0.82 -6.52 24.43
N ALA A 80 -0.15 -5.83 23.53
CA ALA A 80 -0.79 -5.27 22.35
C ALA A 80 -1.36 -6.35 21.42
N THR A 81 -0.78 -7.54 21.37
CA THR A 81 -1.29 -8.67 20.59
C THR A 81 -2.59 -9.22 21.17
N GLU A 82 -2.75 -9.26 22.49
CA GLU A 82 -4.02 -9.64 23.13
C GLU A 82 -5.12 -8.62 22.85
N LEU A 83 -4.82 -7.31 22.89
CA LEU A 83 -5.76 -6.27 22.50
C LEU A 83 -6.14 -6.36 21.00
N ALA A 84 -5.17 -6.69 20.14
CA ALA A 84 -5.42 -6.90 18.72
C ALA A 84 -6.34 -8.11 18.47
N ALA A 85 -6.18 -9.19 19.23
CA ALA A 85 -7.05 -10.37 19.16
C ALA A 85 -8.49 -10.03 19.58
N VAL A 86 -8.68 -9.23 20.64
CA VAL A 86 -10.00 -8.73 21.05
C VAL A 86 -10.64 -7.89 19.94
N TYR A 87 -9.87 -7.04 19.30
CA TYR A 87 -10.37 -6.21 18.20
C TYR A 87 -10.71 -7.05 16.96
N ARG A 88 -9.87 -8.04 16.61
CA ARG A 88 -10.14 -8.99 15.53
C ARG A 88 -11.47 -9.71 15.75
N THR A 89 -11.69 -10.26 16.96
CA THR A 89 -12.95 -10.92 17.31
C THR A 89 -14.15 -10.00 17.10
N LEU A 90 -14.05 -8.73 17.52
CA LEU A 90 -15.11 -7.76 17.31
C LEU A 90 -15.39 -7.48 15.82
N LEU A 91 -14.35 -7.41 14.99
CA LEU A 91 -14.50 -7.20 13.54
C LEU A 91 -15.14 -8.41 12.85
N LEU A 92 -14.81 -9.62 13.29
CA LEU A 92 -15.46 -10.86 12.80
C LEU A 92 -16.95 -10.90 13.19
N GLU A 93 -17.27 -10.62 14.45
CA GLU A 93 -18.67 -10.53 14.93
C GLU A 93 -19.49 -9.49 14.16
N GLN A 94 -18.87 -8.41 13.71
CA GLN A 94 -19.50 -7.36 12.91
C GLN A 94 -19.53 -7.66 11.40
N GLY A 95 -18.95 -8.77 10.94
CA GLY A 95 -18.80 -9.10 9.52
C GLY A 95 -17.91 -8.12 8.72
N LYS A 96 -17.03 -7.39 9.41
CA LYS A 96 -16.12 -6.41 8.81
C LYS A 96 -14.77 -7.00 8.38
N LEU A 97 -14.46 -8.20 8.88
CA LEU A 97 -13.27 -8.96 8.54
C LEU A 97 -13.73 -10.29 7.90
N PRO A 98 -13.16 -10.73 6.78
CA PRO A 98 -13.49 -12.02 6.18
C PRO A 98 -13.08 -13.16 7.11
N GLU A 99 -13.81 -14.29 7.06
CA GLU A 99 -13.51 -15.47 7.88
C GLU A 99 -12.18 -16.12 7.52
N ALA A 100 -11.82 -16.08 6.24
CA ALA A 100 -10.57 -16.65 5.73
C ALA A 100 -9.99 -15.77 4.62
N PRO A 101 -8.66 -15.78 4.44
CA PRO A 101 -8.02 -15.03 3.37
C PRO A 101 -8.28 -15.70 2.02
N VAL A 102 -8.27 -14.88 0.97
CA VAL A 102 -8.20 -15.38 -0.42
C VAL A 102 -6.87 -16.14 -0.60
N ASN A 103 -6.84 -17.11 -1.51
CA ASN A 103 -5.59 -17.81 -1.79
C ASN A 103 -4.60 -16.86 -2.49
N THR A 104 -3.50 -16.53 -1.84
CA THR A 104 -2.35 -15.79 -2.39
C THR A 104 -1.07 -16.43 -1.91
N ASP A 105 0.03 -16.10 -2.60
CA ASP A 105 1.33 -16.69 -2.36
C ASP A 105 2.17 -15.87 -1.36
N ALA A 106 3.21 -16.52 -0.86
CA ALA A 106 4.17 -15.93 0.08
C ALA A 106 5.00 -14.79 -0.50
N VAL A 107 4.94 -14.59 -1.81
CA VAL A 107 5.78 -13.63 -2.55
C VAL A 107 4.89 -12.74 -3.38
N LEU A 108 5.02 -11.44 -3.19
CA LEU A 108 4.46 -10.43 -4.07
C LEU A 108 5.56 -9.91 -5.01
N LEU A 109 5.45 -10.26 -6.27
CA LEU A 109 6.37 -9.81 -7.32
C LEU A 109 5.78 -8.61 -8.05
N GLU A 110 6.23 -7.41 -7.73
CA GLU A 110 5.88 -6.20 -8.46
C GLU A 110 6.84 -6.02 -9.64
N LEU A 111 6.30 -6.02 -10.85
CA LEU A 111 7.03 -5.82 -12.10
C LEU A 111 6.77 -4.42 -12.64
N ILE A 112 7.84 -3.67 -12.91
CA ILE A 112 7.77 -2.34 -13.49
C ILE A 112 7.83 -2.44 -15.01
N GLY A 113 6.72 -2.15 -15.69
CA GLY A 113 6.62 -2.27 -17.15
C GLY A 113 7.35 -1.17 -17.89
N ASN A 114 6.89 0.08 -17.73
CA ASN A 114 7.49 1.22 -18.38
C ASN A 114 7.44 2.48 -17.52
N VAL A 115 8.24 3.47 -17.92
CA VAL A 115 8.24 4.83 -17.38
C VAL A 115 8.07 5.83 -18.50
N ALA A 116 7.30 6.89 -18.26
CA ALA A 116 7.13 7.97 -19.23
C ALA A 116 8.33 8.92 -19.17
N TYR A 117 8.95 9.15 -20.28
CA TYR A 117 10.07 10.04 -20.41
C TYR A 117 9.72 11.22 -21.32
N SER A 118 9.89 12.45 -20.83
CA SER A 118 9.63 13.67 -21.58
C SER A 118 10.93 14.33 -22.02
N TYR A 119 11.05 14.62 -23.29
CA TYR A 119 12.19 15.34 -23.84
C TYR A 119 11.75 16.38 -24.88
N GLN A 120 12.63 17.31 -25.19
CA GLN A 120 12.40 18.30 -26.26
C GLN A 120 13.06 17.85 -27.56
N TRP A 121 12.25 17.43 -28.52
CA TRP A 121 12.75 17.12 -29.86
C TRP A 121 13.15 18.41 -30.57
N ALA A 122 14.35 18.45 -31.16
CA ALA A 122 14.95 19.62 -31.79
C ALA A 122 14.98 20.88 -30.90
N GLY A 123 14.95 20.72 -29.56
CA GLY A 123 14.95 21.82 -28.60
C GLY A 123 13.66 22.65 -28.54
N LEU A 124 12.61 22.29 -29.28
CA LEU A 124 11.40 23.07 -29.40
C LEU A 124 10.09 22.32 -29.11
N LEU A 125 9.98 21.07 -29.56
CA LEU A 125 8.73 20.32 -29.45
C LEU A 125 8.79 19.33 -28.27
N PRO A 126 7.85 19.43 -27.30
CA PRO A 126 7.77 18.46 -26.22
C PRO A 126 7.30 17.10 -26.75
N VAL A 127 8.06 16.06 -26.46
CA VAL A 127 7.74 14.69 -26.84
C VAL A 127 7.78 13.82 -25.59
N THR A 128 6.75 13.00 -25.40
CA THR A 128 6.72 11.94 -24.40
C THR A 128 6.91 10.61 -25.09
N SER A 129 7.82 9.80 -24.57
CA SER A 129 8.08 8.45 -25.01
C SER A 129 7.97 7.51 -23.83
N ASP A 130 7.25 6.42 -24.01
CA ASP A 130 7.25 5.31 -23.07
C ASP A 130 8.55 4.51 -23.24
N ARG A 131 9.25 4.27 -22.15
CA ARG A 131 10.47 3.45 -22.13
C ARG A 131 10.20 2.16 -21.39
N GLU A 132 10.35 1.07 -22.09
CA GLU A 132 10.23 -0.25 -21.52
C GLU A 132 11.34 -0.53 -20.50
N LEU A 133 10.93 -1.04 -19.35
CA LEU A 133 11.79 -1.63 -18.32
C LEU A 133 11.56 -3.16 -18.25
N THR A 134 10.32 -3.60 -18.48
CA THR A 134 9.97 -5.02 -18.52
C THR A 134 8.95 -5.26 -19.63
N THR A 135 9.33 -5.99 -20.67
CA THR A 135 8.40 -6.43 -21.72
C THR A 135 7.48 -7.55 -21.20
N TYR A 136 6.36 -7.81 -21.88
CA TYR A 136 5.47 -8.94 -21.56
C TYR A 136 6.20 -10.28 -21.55
N ALA A 137 7.11 -10.50 -22.50
CA ALA A 137 7.92 -11.72 -22.56
C ALA A 137 8.86 -11.83 -21.35
N GLN A 138 9.56 -10.76 -20.99
CA GLN A 138 10.41 -10.75 -19.79
C GLN A 138 9.62 -10.96 -18.51
N ALA A 139 8.44 -10.33 -18.38
CA ALA A 139 7.56 -10.56 -17.24
C ALA A 139 7.17 -12.04 -17.12
N GLN A 140 6.83 -12.68 -18.22
CA GLN A 140 6.53 -14.11 -18.25
C GLN A 140 7.76 -14.96 -17.87
N GLU A 141 8.95 -14.68 -18.41
CA GLU A 141 10.19 -15.35 -18.07
C GLU A 141 10.56 -15.23 -16.59
N MET A 142 10.37 -14.06 -15.99
CA MET A 142 10.65 -13.82 -14.56
C MET A 142 9.71 -14.63 -13.66
N VAL A 143 8.42 -14.67 -13.98
CA VAL A 143 7.45 -15.50 -13.26
C VAL A 143 7.74 -16.98 -13.45
N GLN A 144 8.05 -17.41 -14.68
CA GLN A 144 8.39 -18.79 -15.01
C GLN A 144 9.64 -19.26 -14.25
N PHE A 145 10.69 -18.44 -14.16
CA PHE A 145 11.91 -18.73 -13.40
C PHE A 145 11.61 -19.08 -11.93
N LEU A 146 10.68 -18.36 -11.29
CA LEU A 146 10.27 -18.63 -9.91
C LEU A 146 9.38 -19.88 -9.84
N HIS A 147 8.44 -20.02 -10.78
CA HIS A 147 7.53 -21.16 -10.82
C HIS A 147 8.26 -22.49 -11.02
N GLU A 148 9.28 -22.55 -11.89
CA GLU A 148 10.16 -23.71 -12.08
C GLU A 148 10.96 -24.05 -10.82
N ALA A 149 11.19 -23.09 -9.92
CA ALA A 149 11.78 -23.31 -8.61
C ALA A 149 10.75 -23.71 -7.53
N GLY A 150 9.48 -23.95 -7.91
CA GLY A 150 8.39 -24.30 -7.01
C GLY A 150 7.82 -23.11 -6.23
N ILE A 151 7.99 -21.88 -6.73
CA ILE A 151 7.50 -20.66 -6.12
C ILE A 151 6.52 -20.02 -7.11
N THR A 152 5.23 -20.01 -6.77
CA THR A 152 4.22 -19.29 -7.55
C THR A 152 4.03 -17.90 -6.89
N PRO A 153 4.49 -16.78 -7.49
CA PRO A 153 4.33 -15.47 -6.87
C PRO A 153 2.95 -14.88 -7.17
N THR A 154 2.36 -14.14 -6.25
CA THR A 154 1.35 -13.13 -6.58
C THR A 154 2.03 -12.03 -7.41
N VAL A 155 1.44 -11.61 -8.54
CA VAL A 155 2.08 -10.67 -9.46
C VAL A 155 1.37 -9.33 -9.46
N LYS A 156 2.12 -8.24 -9.35
CA LYS A 156 1.62 -6.88 -9.56
C LYS A 156 2.29 -6.26 -10.77
N LEU A 157 1.49 -5.78 -11.71
CA LEU A 157 1.94 -5.16 -12.96
C LEU A 157 1.81 -3.64 -12.83
N SER A 158 2.90 -2.96 -12.49
CA SER A 158 2.97 -1.52 -12.32
C SER A 158 3.55 -0.87 -13.57
N GLY A 159 2.93 0.20 -14.07
CA GLY A 159 3.38 0.87 -15.28
C GLY A 159 3.21 0.05 -16.57
N PHE A 160 2.27 -0.88 -16.64
CA PHE A 160 1.96 -1.62 -17.87
C PHE A 160 1.00 -0.88 -18.80
N ASN A 161 0.40 0.19 -18.31
CA ASN A 161 -0.38 1.11 -19.12
C ASN A 161 0.53 2.12 -19.86
N LYS A 162 -0.01 2.70 -20.92
CA LYS A 162 0.59 3.82 -21.61
C LYS A 162 0.91 4.95 -20.63
N ASN A 163 2.05 5.61 -20.83
CA ASN A 163 2.58 6.67 -20.00
C ASN A 163 3.12 6.24 -18.62
N GLY A 164 3.36 4.96 -18.43
CA GLY A 164 4.20 4.42 -17.36
C GLY A 164 3.58 4.38 -15.96
N LEU A 165 4.46 4.42 -14.96
CA LEU A 165 4.12 4.25 -13.54
C LEU A 165 3.12 5.27 -13.00
N TYR A 166 3.21 6.52 -13.42
CA TYR A 166 2.28 7.55 -12.97
C TYR A 166 1.05 7.58 -13.88
N CYS A 167 -0.10 7.27 -13.30
CA CYS A 167 -1.38 7.30 -14.01
C CYS A 167 -1.63 8.69 -14.59
N GLN A 168 -1.66 8.80 -15.92
CA GLN A 168 -1.90 10.08 -16.58
C GLN A 168 -3.38 10.43 -16.69
N ARG A 169 -4.24 9.38 -16.74
CA ARG A 169 -5.69 9.57 -16.81
C ARG A 169 -6.38 8.42 -16.09
N PRO A 170 -6.86 8.64 -14.88
CA PRO A 170 -7.70 7.65 -14.18
C PRO A 170 -8.94 7.26 -15.01
N GLY A 171 -9.35 6.02 -14.90
CA GLY A 171 -10.50 5.47 -15.66
C GLY A 171 -10.14 4.95 -17.07
N ASP A 172 -8.87 5.01 -17.49
CA ASP A 172 -8.44 4.54 -18.80
C ASP A 172 -7.42 3.40 -18.69
N ILE A 173 -7.67 2.29 -19.38
CA ILE A 173 -6.74 1.17 -19.51
C ILE A 173 -6.30 1.08 -20.97
N THR A 174 -5.13 1.61 -21.25
CA THR A 174 -4.48 1.48 -22.54
C THR A 174 -3.09 0.89 -22.35
N PHE A 175 -2.92 -0.37 -22.70
CA PHE A 175 -1.64 -1.04 -22.55
C PHE A 175 -0.54 -0.41 -23.41
N ALA A 176 0.65 -0.26 -22.84
CA ALA A 176 1.78 0.36 -23.50
C ALA A 176 2.32 -0.54 -24.64
N SER A 177 2.41 0.02 -25.85
CA SER A 177 2.88 -0.72 -27.03
C SER A 177 4.39 -1.00 -27.01
N CYS A 178 5.17 -0.24 -26.23
CA CYS A 178 6.62 -0.49 -26.06
C CYS A 178 6.92 -1.81 -25.33
N LEU A 179 5.95 -2.37 -24.57
CA LEU A 179 6.14 -3.62 -23.82
C LEU A 179 6.00 -4.88 -24.70
N GLY A 180 5.58 -4.73 -25.94
CA GLY A 180 5.42 -5.83 -26.87
C GLY A 180 4.07 -5.85 -27.57
N SER A 181 3.82 -6.92 -28.32
CA SER A 181 2.60 -7.11 -29.09
C SER A 181 1.40 -7.48 -28.19
N ARG A 182 0.19 -7.34 -28.74
CA ARG A 182 -1.02 -7.87 -28.10
C ARG A 182 -0.91 -9.37 -27.84
N ALA A 183 -0.33 -10.12 -28.78
CA ALA A 183 -0.15 -11.57 -28.64
C ALA A 183 0.77 -11.92 -27.46
N SER A 184 1.88 -11.19 -27.26
CA SER A 184 2.77 -11.43 -26.11
C SER A 184 2.11 -11.06 -24.77
N ARG A 185 1.29 -10.01 -24.74
CA ARG A 185 0.46 -9.68 -23.57
C ARG A 185 -0.53 -10.78 -23.24
N ASP A 186 -1.28 -11.23 -24.24
CA ASP A 186 -2.30 -12.26 -24.07
C ASP A 186 -1.65 -13.60 -23.66
N SER A 187 -0.42 -13.89 -24.13
CA SER A 187 0.41 -15.03 -23.68
C SER A 187 0.77 -14.92 -22.20
N LEU A 188 1.26 -13.76 -21.73
CA LEU A 188 1.54 -13.53 -20.30
C LEU A 188 0.28 -13.79 -19.46
N PHE A 189 -0.85 -13.19 -19.81
CA PHE A 189 -2.08 -13.38 -19.04
C PHE A 189 -2.62 -14.80 -19.07
N ALA A 190 -2.45 -15.51 -20.19
CA ALA A 190 -2.79 -16.93 -20.29
C ALA A 190 -1.89 -17.78 -19.38
N TYR A 191 -0.60 -17.51 -19.37
CA TYR A 191 0.36 -18.21 -18.52
C TYR A 191 0.08 -17.97 -17.02
N LEU A 192 -0.21 -16.72 -16.60
CA LEU A 192 -0.56 -16.42 -15.22
C LEU A 192 -1.81 -17.19 -14.74
N ARG A 193 -2.81 -17.34 -15.62
CA ARG A 193 -3.99 -18.18 -15.32
C ARG A 193 -3.67 -19.67 -15.29
N GLU A 194 -2.80 -20.15 -16.19
CA GLU A 194 -2.39 -21.56 -16.25
C GLU A 194 -1.73 -22.02 -14.95
N ILE A 195 -0.89 -21.18 -14.37
CA ILE A 195 -0.21 -21.48 -13.10
C ILE A 195 -1.04 -21.07 -11.85
N ASP A 196 -2.32 -20.72 -12.03
CA ASP A 196 -3.26 -20.31 -10.98
C ASP A 196 -2.73 -19.17 -10.08
N THR A 197 -2.04 -18.21 -10.68
CA THR A 197 -1.45 -17.07 -9.97
C THR A 197 -2.41 -15.88 -9.95
N THR A 198 -2.57 -15.25 -8.78
CA THR A 198 -3.30 -13.99 -8.68
C THR A 198 -2.44 -12.85 -9.23
N ALA A 199 -2.96 -12.15 -10.23
CA ALA A 199 -2.27 -11.02 -10.84
C ALA A 199 -3.10 -9.73 -10.74
N PHE A 200 -2.43 -8.60 -10.49
CA PHE A 200 -3.03 -7.28 -10.33
C PHE A 200 -2.41 -6.29 -11.33
N LEU A 201 -3.25 -5.50 -11.97
CA LEU A 201 -2.84 -4.32 -12.71
C LEU A 201 -2.94 -3.09 -11.81
N GLU A 202 -1.89 -2.30 -11.72
CA GLU A 202 -1.92 -1.06 -10.93
C GLU A 202 -2.73 0.03 -11.64
N LEU A 203 -3.78 0.49 -10.96
CA LEU A 203 -4.74 1.50 -11.44
C LEU A 203 -5.03 2.48 -10.31
N ASN A 204 -4.68 3.74 -10.48
CA ASN A 204 -4.90 4.75 -9.47
C ASN A 204 -6.23 5.48 -9.66
N LEU A 205 -6.93 5.81 -8.57
CA LEU A 205 -8.16 6.62 -8.58
C LEU A 205 -7.89 8.06 -8.12
N ALA A 206 -6.95 8.23 -7.19
CA ALA A 206 -6.75 9.47 -6.45
C ALA A 206 -5.88 10.50 -7.18
N TYR A 207 -5.03 10.05 -8.10
CA TYR A 207 -4.03 10.90 -8.72
C TYR A 207 -4.04 10.80 -10.23
N ALA A 208 -3.78 11.95 -10.89
CA ALA A 208 -3.51 12.03 -12.32
C ALA A 208 -2.24 12.84 -12.54
N TYR A 209 -1.32 12.31 -13.32
CA TYR A 209 -0.04 12.96 -13.62
C TYR A 209 -0.09 13.69 -14.96
N THR A 210 0.35 14.94 -14.98
CA THR A 210 0.60 15.70 -16.21
C THR A 210 2.07 16.08 -16.29
N GLY A 211 2.77 15.47 -17.24
CA GLY A 211 4.19 15.73 -17.41
C GLY A 211 4.48 17.18 -17.79
N LYS A 212 5.65 17.65 -17.39
CA LYS A 212 6.17 18.94 -17.81
C LYS A 212 6.47 18.89 -19.30
N ASN A 213 5.94 19.84 -20.07
CA ASN A 213 6.11 19.89 -21.52
C ASN A 213 5.51 18.69 -22.29
N GLN A 214 4.43 18.10 -21.80
CA GLN A 214 3.71 17.04 -22.51
C GLN A 214 2.52 17.59 -23.30
N TRP A 215 2.16 16.88 -24.38
CA TRP A 215 0.88 17.10 -25.04
C TRP A 215 -0.26 16.73 -24.11
N PRO A 216 -1.45 17.38 -24.25
CA PRO A 216 -2.59 17.03 -23.41
C PRO A 216 -2.92 15.55 -23.49
N THR A 217 -2.99 14.89 -22.34
CA THR A 217 -3.26 13.45 -22.20
C THR A 217 -4.76 13.12 -22.23
N GLY A 218 -5.60 14.13 -22.40
CA GLY A 218 -7.05 14.02 -22.26
C GLY A 218 -7.56 14.28 -20.83
N TYR A 219 -6.70 14.29 -19.82
CA TYR A 219 -7.06 14.71 -18.46
C TYR A 219 -7.27 16.21 -18.41
N ARG A 220 -8.41 16.63 -17.88
CA ARG A 220 -8.80 18.05 -17.76
C ARG A 220 -8.75 18.48 -16.31
N ALA A 221 -7.58 18.89 -15.83
CA ALA A 221 -7.36 19.27 -14.43
C ALA A 221 -8.40 20.28 -13.89
N GLN A 222 -8.92 21.17 -14.75
CA GLN A 222 -9.97 22.10 -14.36
C GLN A 222 -11.35 21.48 -14.12
N ARG A 223 -11.59 20.23 -14.53
CA ARG A 223 -12.89 19.55 -14.39
C ARG A 223 -12.81 18.26 -13.59
N GLU A 224 -11.62 17.69 -13.52
CA GLU A 224 -11.40 16.33 -12.97
C GLU A 224 -10.58 16.35 -11.69
N SER A 225 -9.86 17.47 -11.39
CA SER A 225 -9.14 17.61 -10.10
C SER A 225 -10.02 18.19 -9.02
N ALA A 226 -9.76 17.78 -7.79
CA ALA A 226 -10.27 18.44 -6.59
C ALA A 226 -9.84 19.92 -6.54
N ARG A 227 -10.62 20.77 -5.91
CA ARG A 227 -10.43 22.21 -5.80
C ARG A 227 -9.92 22.61 -4.44
N GLN A 228 -9.01 23.57 -4.44
CA GLN A 228 -8.63 24.33 -3.27
C GLN A 228 -9.66 25.43 -2.97
N ALA A 229 -9.58 26.03 -1.78
CA ALA A 229 -10.43 27.17 -1.38
C ALA A 229 -10.35 28.38 -2.32
N ASN A 230 -9.25 28.55 -3.07
CA ASN A 230 -9.06 29.58 -4.08
C ASN A 230 -9.45 29.14 -5.50
N ASN A 231 -10.21 28.06 -5.61
CA ASN A 231 -10.68 27.44 -6.85
C ASN A 231 -9.57 26.94 -7.81
N ARG A 232 -8.33 26.81 -7.34
CA ARG A 232 -7.26 26.16 -8.11
C ARG A 232 -7.33 24.66 -7.94
N SER A 233 -6.83 23.90 -8.92
CA SER A 233 -6.68 22.45 -8.80
C SER A 233 -5.75 22.07 -7.64
N VAL A 234 -6.11 21.06 -6.87
CA VAL A 234 -5.23 20.48 -5.86
C VAL A 234 -4.12 19.73 -6.57
N THR A 235 -2.89 20.00 -6.18
CA THR A 235 -1.70 19.33 -6.72
C THR A 235 -0.81 18.83 -5.59
N ALA A 236 -0.19 17.68 -5.81
CA ALA A 236 0.88 17.17 -4.97
C ALA A 236 2.23 17.38 -5.65
N VAL A 237 3.26 17.61 -4.85
CA VAL A 237 4.62 17.82 -5.33
C VAL A 237 5.37 16.50 -5.23
N LEU A 238 5.92 16.04 -6.36
CA LEU A 238 6.85 14.92 -6.36
C LEU A 238 8.18 15.38 -5.78
N LYS A 239 8.67 14.64 -4.79
CA LYS A 239 9.92 14.93 -4.10
C LYS A 239 10.94 13.82 -4.33
N SER A 240 12.20 14.20 -4.39
CA SER A 240 13.30 13.23 -4.34
C SER A 240 13.29 12.50 -3.01
N LEU A 241 13.38 11.19 -3.02
CA LEU A 241 13.47 10.37 -1.81
C LEU A 241 14.82 10.56 -1.09
N SER A 242 15.85 10.96 -1.82
CA SER A 242 17.20 11.14 -1.26
C SER A 242 17.39 12.49 -0.58
N THR A 243 16.82 13.58 -1.14
CA THR A 243 17.02 14.95 -0.64
C THR A 243 15.79 15.55 0.01
N GLY A 244 14.60 15.01 -0.25
CA GLY A 244 13.33 15.60 0.18
C GLY A 244 12.91 16.85 -0.62
N ASP A 245 13.72 17.27 -1.58
CA ASP A 245 13.47 18.46 -2.42
C ASP A 245 12.45 18.15 -3.51
N ALA A 246 11.74 19.20 -3.95
CA ALA A 246 10.84 19.09 -5.10
C ALA A 246 11.64 18.75 -6.37
N LEU A 247 11.21 17.74 -7.12
CA LEU A 247 11.83 17.35 -8.38
C LEU A 247 11.55 18.40 -9.45
N ALA A 248 12.56 19.20 -9.79
CA ALA A 248 12.41 20.35 -10.71
C ALA A 248 12.02 19.95 -12.14
N LYS A 249 12.36 18.72 -12.56
CA LYS A 249 12.07 18.18 -13.89
C LYS A 249 10.74 17.41 -13.94
N ALA A 250 10.17 17.05 -12.80
CA ALA A 250 8.90 16.34 -12.73
C ALA A 250 7.72 17.21 -13.22
N GLY A 251 6.68 16.55 -13.69
CA GLY A 251 5.41 17.17 -14.01
C GLY A 251 4.60 17.47 -12.74
N THR A 252 3.30 17.63 -12.92
CA THR A 252 2.35 17.95 -11.85
C THR A 252 1.50 16.72 -11.55
N LEU A 253 1.47 16.31 -10.30
CA LEU A 253 0.54 15.30 -9.80
C LEU A 253 -0.73 16.01 -9.31
N HIS A 254 -1.84 15.82 -10.03
CA HIS A 254 -3.14 16.36 -9.67
C HIS A 254 -3.88 15.39 -8.77
N VAL A 255 -4.53 15.91 -7.73
CA VAL A 255 -5.45 15.11 -6.91
C VAL A 255 -6.81 15.10 -7.61
N THR A 256 -7.31 13.92 -7.92
CA THR A 256 -8.58 13.72 -8.61
C THR A 256 -9.76 14.07 -7.68
N ALA A 257 -10.80 14.66 -8.23
CA ALA A 257 -12.01 14.95 -7.49
C ALA A 257 -12.71 13.66 -7.03
N PRO A 258 -13.06 13.51 -5.75
CA PRO A 258 -13.68 12.29 -5.21
C PRO A 258 -14.98 11.91 -5.94
N SER A 259 -15.71 12.88 -6.47
CA SER A 259 -16.92 12.68 -7.28
C SER A 259 -16.68 11.89 -8.58
N ARG A 260 -15.41 11.66 -8.97
CA ARG A 260 -15.04 10.91 -10.18
C ARG A 260 -14.71 9.44 -9.91
N TYR A 261 -14.41 9.06 -8.68
CA TYR A 261 -13.86 7.73 -8.38
C TYR A 261 -14.77 6.60 -8.84
N LEU A 262 -16.07 6.71 -8.62
CA LEU A 262 -17.02 5.66 -9.04
C LEU A 262 -17.05 5.50 -10.57
N SER A 263 -17.09 6.61 -11.33
CA SER A 263 -17.07 6.54 -12.79
C SER A 263 -15.76 5.99 -13.35
N TYR A 264 -14.64 6.22 -12.68
CA TYR A 264 -13.37 5.61 -13.06
C TYR A 264 -13.34 4.11 -12.75
N ALA A 265 -13.89 3.71 -11.61
CA ALA A 265 -13.99 2.30 -11.25
C ALA A 265 -14.91 1.53 -12.21
N GLU A 266 -16.04 2.13 -12.67
CA GLU A 266 -16.90 1.57 -13.72
C GLU A 266 -16.10 1.33 -15.01
N SER A 267 -15.36 2.33 -15.47
CA SER A 267 -14.53 2.20 -16.67
C SER A 267 -13.42 1.15 -16.50
N TYR A 268 -12.81 1.06 -15.34
CA TYR A 268 -11.80 0.03 -15.04
C TYR A 268 -12.42 -1.37 -15.05
N ARG A 269 -13.58 -1.55 -14.39
CA ARG A 269 -14.28 -2.84 -14.36
C ARG A 269 -14.61 -3.38 -15.74
N GLU A 270 -15.02 -2.50 -16.66
CA GLU A 270 -15.34 -2.87 -18.05
C GLU A 270 -14.09 -3.19 -18.89
N ALA A 271 -12.95 -2.57 -18.59
CA ALA A 271 -11.73 -2.66 -19.40
C ALA A 271 -10.69 -3.66 -18.87
N LEU A 272 -10.79 -4.07 -17.60
CA LEU A 272 -9.87 -5.05 -17.01
C LEU A 272 -9.98 -6.41 -17.71
N PRO A 273 -8.84 -7.04 -18.05
CA PRO A 273 -8.86 -8.39 -18.60
C PRO A 273 -9.40 -9.40 -17.59
N GLU A 274 -10.06 -10.44 -18.11
CA GLU A 274 -10.56 -11.55 -17.31
C GLU A 274 -9.44 -12.23 -16.50
N GLY A 275 -9.68 -12.47 -15.21
CA GLY A 275 -8.74 -13.09 -14.29
C GLY A 275 -7.62 -12.15 -13.79
N ILE A 276 -7.64 -10.88 -14.18
CA ILE A 276 -6.70 -9.87 -13.68
C ILE A 276 -7.41 -8.98 -12.66
N GLY A 277 -6.83 -8.88 -11.48
CA GLY A 277 -7.28 -7.96 -10.43
C GLY A 277 -6.77 -6.55 -10.63
N THR A 278 -7.13 -5.68 -9.71
CA THR A 278 -6.66 -4.29 -9.68
C THR A 278 -5.94 -3.96 -8.38
N SER A 279 -4.80 -3.28 -8.47
CA SER A 279 -4.19 -2.60 -7.34
C SER A 279 -4.55 -1.12 -7.41
N LEU A 280 -5.26 -0.63 -6.40
CA LEU A 280 -5.60 0.79 -6.25
C LEU A 280 -4.45 1.61 -5.63
N GLY A 281 -3.28 0.97 -5.45
CA GLY A 281 -2.08 1.61 -4.93
C GLY A 281 -2.33 2.36 -3.64
N ASP A 282 -1.88 3.60 -3.59
CA ASP A 282 -1.95 4.50 -2.44
C ASP A 282 -3.24 5.34 -2.35
N SER A 283 -4.28 5.02 -3.14
CA SER A 283 -5.52 5.80 -3.20
C SER A 283 -6.19 6.03 -1.83
N PHE A 284 -5.97 5.13 -0.87
CA PHE A 284 -6.51 5.23 0.50
C PHE A 284 -5.56 5.87 1.52
N LEU A 285 -4.34 6.24 1.14
CA LEU A 285 -3.39 6.86 2.07
C LEU A 285 -3.79 8.27 2.51
N THR A 286 -4.44 9.00 1.63
CA THR A 286 -4.83 10.39 1.88
C THR A 286 -6.28 10.63 1.50
N LEU A 287 -7.10 11.00 2.47
CA LEU A 287 -8.46 11.44 2.22
C LEU A 287 -8.45 12.92 1.87
N SER A 288 -8.52 13.24 0.59
CA SER A 288 -8.60 14.62 0.11
C SER A 288 -9.97 15.24 0.38
N THR A 289 -10.02 16.58 0.36
CA THR A 289 -11.27 17.34 0.35
C THR A 289 -11.37 18.11 -0.96
N ASP A 290 -12.59 18.37 -1.42
CA ASP A 290 -12.86 19.14 -2.61
C ASP A 290 -13.70 20.38 -2.26
N PHE A 291 -13.18 21.59 -2.57
CA PHE A 291 -13.86 22.87 -2.38
C PHE A 291 -14.65 23.28 -3.63
N SER A 292 -14.94 22.36 -4.53
CA SER A 292 -15.76 22.62 -5.73
C SER A 292 -17.12 23.19 -5.33
N GLU A 293 -17.51 24.32 -5.89
CA GLU A 293 -18.82 24.93 -5.66
C GLU A 293 -19.98 24.02 -6.09
N GLN A 294 -19.76 23.18 -7.10
CA GLN A 294 -20.79 22.32 -7.68
C GLN A 294 -20.96 21.01 -6.92
N SER A 295 -19.90 20.48 -6.34
CA SER A 295 -19.90 19.21 -5.63
C SER A 295 -18.80 19.19 -4.56
N PRO A 296 -18.98 19.99 -3.49
CA PRO A 296 -18.02 20.03 -2.40
C PRO A 296 -18.00 18.66 -1.70
N GLN A 297 -16.81 18.21 -1.31
CA GLN A 297 -16.61 16.91 -0.64
C GLN A 297 -15.74 17.09 0.59
N ASN A 298 -16.15 16.54 1.70
CA ASN A 298 -15.31 16.41 2.89
C ASN A 298 -14.56 15.06 2.90
N ARG A 299 -13.78 14.78 3.92
CA ARG A 299 -12.99 13.53 4.05
C ARG A 299 -13.86 12.28 4.13
N ALA A 300 -15.02 12.36 4.78
CA ALA A 300 -15.95 11.25 4.87
C ALA A 300 -16.59 10.93 3.51
N ASP A 301 -16.95 11.96 2.74
CA ASP A 301 -17.45 11.80 1.36
C ASP A 301 -16.40 11.12 0.49
N THR A 302 -15.13 11.50 0.63
CA THR A 302 -14.00 10.90 -0.10
C THR A 302 -13.82 9.43 0.27
N LEU A 303 -13.84 9.09 1.56
CA LEU A 303 -13.74 7.69 2.00
C LEU A 303 -14.90 6.86 1.46
N LYS A 304 -16.13 7.40 1.52
CA LYS A 304 -17.32 6.75 0.99
C LYS A 304 -17.21 6.50 -0.53
N ALA A 305 -16.71 7.48 -1.28
CA ALA A 305 -16.52 7.34 -2.73
C ALA A 305 -15.44 6.31 -3.08
N LEU A 306 -14.30 6.30 -2.37
CA LEU A 306 -13.25 5.31 -2.54
C LEU A 306 -13.73 3.90 -2.16
N THR A 307 -14.47 3.77 -1.06
CA THR A 307 -15.03 2.48 -0.62
C THR A 307 -16.01 1.94 -1.68
N ALA A 308 -16.91 2.78 -2.19
CA ALA A 308 -17.85 2.39 -3.24
C ALA A 308 -17.13 1.95 -4.52
N ALA A 309 -16.08 2.66 -4.93
CA ALA A 309 -15.26 2.32 -6.09
C ALA A 309 -14.53 0.97 -5.90
N ALA A 310 -13.92 0.75 -4.73
CA ALA A 310 -13.25 -0.52 -4.42
C ALA A 310 -14.25 -1.69 -4.36
N SER A 311 -15.42 -1.49 -3.75
CA SER A 311 -16.46 -2.52 -3.67
C SER A 311 -16.99 -2.89 -5.06
N LEU A 312 -17.22 -1.90 -5.93
CA LEU A 312 -17.64 -2.13 -7.30
C LEU A 312 -16.64 -2.98 -8.12
N LEU A 313 -15.35 -2.70 -7.95
CA LEU A 313 -14.28 -3.49 -8.58
C LEU A 313 -14.21 -4.90 -7.99
N GLY A 314 -14.37 -5.02 -6.67
CA GLY A 314 -14.33 -6.28 -5.93
C GLY A 314 -15.48 -7.25 -6.25
N GLU A 315 -16.58 -6.79 -6.88
CA GLU A 315 -17.66 -7.67 -7.35
C GLU A 315 -17.20 -8.67 -8.43
N THR A 316 -16.18 -8.32 -9.21
CA THR A 316 -15.76 -9.11 -10.38
C THR A 316 -14.25 -9.35 -10.47
N HIS A 317 -13.45 -8.59 -9.75
CA HIS A 317 -11.99 -8.65 -9.80
C HIS A 317 -11.37 -8.65 -8.41
N PRO A 318 -10.27 -9.40 -8.18
CA PRO A 318 -9.47 -9.23 -6.97
C PRO A 318 -9.01 -7.78 -6.80
N VAL A 319 -9.06 -7.26 -5.57
CA VAL A 319 -8.66 -5.89 -5.24
C VAL A 319 -7.48 -5.89 -4.28
N MET A 320 -6.47 -5.07 -4.58
CA MET A 320 -5.31 -4.80 -3.74
C MET A 320 -5.24 -3.31 -3.42
N THR A 321 -4.81 -2.95 -2.20
CA THR A 321 -4.52 -1.57 -1.81
C THR A 321 -3.29 -1.49 -0.92
N GLN A 322 -2.68 -0.32 -0.85
CA GLN A 322 -1.76 -0.01 0.25
C GLN A 322 -2.57 0.44 1.47
N ASN A 323 -2.09 0.13 2.67
CA ASN A 323 -2.71 0.50 3.94
C ASN A 323 -4.20 0.15 4.03
N PRO A 324 -4.54 -1.02 4.56
CA PRO A 324 -5.91 -1.47 4.64
C PRO A 324 -6.73 -0.54 5.55
N VAL A 325 -7.82 -0.01 5.03
CA VAL A 325 -8.81 0.72 5.82
C VAL A 325 -9.99 -0.19 6.12
N LEU A 326 -10.60 0.00 7.28
CA LEU A 326 -11.67 -0.87 7.78
C LEU A 326 -12.83 -1.05 6.79
N SER A 327 -13.18 0.01 6.06
CA SER A 327 -14.32 0.00 5.13
C SER A 327 -14.14 -0.89 3.89
N VAL A 328 -12.92 -1.34 3.59
CA VAL A 328 -12.64 -2.18 2.43
C VAL A 328 -12.06 -3.55 2.79
N LEU A 329 -11.86 -3.88 4.07
CA LEU A 329 -11.24 -5.15 4.47
C LEU A 329 -11.98 -6.37 3.89
N GLY A 330 -13.31 -6.34 3.86
CA GLY A 330 -14.13 -7.41 3.29
C GLY A 330 -14.04 -7.56 1.77
N THR A 331 -13.48 -6.57 1.07
CA THR A 331 -13.31 -6.56 -0.38
C THR A 331 -11.89 -6.91 -0.80
N LEU A 332 -10.91 -6.75 0.12
CA LEU A 332 -9.50 -6.90 -0.21
C LEU A 332 -9.11 -8.36 -0.40
N SER A 333 -8.44 -8.63 -1.50
CA SER A 333 -7.69 -9.88 -1.70
C SER A 333 -6.31 -9.81 -1.05
N MET A 334 -5.68 -8.63 -1.07
CA MET A 334 -4.37 -8.40 -0.46
C MET A 334 -4.17 -6.91 -0.13
N SER A 335 -3.45 -6.65 0.97
CA SER A 335 -2.87 -5.34 1.25
C SER A 335 -1.37 -5.36 0.99
N GLU A 336 -0.85 -4.37 0.27
CA GLU A 336 0.59 -4.26 0.02
C GLU A 336 1.24 -3.16 0.87
N ASN A 337 2.57 -3.23 1.00
CA ASN A 337 3.38 -2.25 1.73
C ASN A 337 2.94 -2.07 3.20
N LEU A 338 2.39 -3.14 3.81
CA LEU A 338 2.06 -3.12 5.21
C LEU A 338 3.33 -3.24 6.04
N ASP A 339 3.80 -2.09 6.47
CA ASP A 339 5.04 -1.96 7.19
C ASP A 339 4.84 -2.06 8.70
N ARG A 340 5.94 -2.10 9.42
CA ARG A 340 5.93 -1.81 10.85
C ARG A 340 5.32 -0.43 11.07
N CYS A 341 4.25 -0.34 11.83
CA CYS A 341 3.72 0.94 12.26
C CYS A 341 4.72 1.60 13.22
N GLY A 342 5.24 2.75 12.83
CA GLY A 342 6.15 3.55 13.61
C GLY A 342 7.60 3.39 13.16
N GLU A 343 8.10 4.37 12.45
CA GLU A 343 9.54 4.61 12.38
C GLU A 343 10.04 4.90 13.81
N ASN A 344 11.27 4.49 14.12
CA ASN A 344 11.92 4.78 15.39
C ASN A 344 11.97 6.30 15.62
N GLY A 345 10.90 6.81 16.20
CA GLY A 345 10.85 8.20 16.68
C GLY A 345 11.33 8.25 18.12
N TYR A 346 11.88 9.37 18.53
CA TYR A 346 12.35 9.60 19.92
C TYR A 346 11.28 9.39 21.00
N ALA A 347 10.02 9.19 20.61
CA ALA A 347 8.86 9.00 21.49
C ALA A 347 8.32 7.56 21.49
N LEU A 348 8.96 6.60 20.79
CA LEU A 348 8.47 5.23 20.67
C LEU A 348 9.41 4.26 21.38
N ASP A 349 8.91 3.55 22.38
CA ASP A 349 9.68 2.55 23.14
C ASP A 349 9.72 1.20 22.41
N ALA A 350 8.69 0.84 21.66
CA ALA A 350 8.60 -0.43 20.97
C ALA A 350 7.65 -0.39 19.76
N TYR A 351 7.95 -1.25 18.79
CA TYR A 351 7.06 -1.55 17.68
C TYR A 351 5.97 -2.54 18.11
N VAL A 352 4.74 -2.24 17.71
CA VAL A 352 3.58 -3.10 17.94
C VAL A 352 2.99 -3.53 16.61
N PRO A 353 3.03 -4.82 16.20
CA PRO A 353 2.45 -5.31 14.96
C PRO A 353 0.93 -5.47 15.08
N PHE A 354 0.24 -4.41 15.49
CA PHE A 354 -1.18 -4.47 15.80
C PHE A 354 -2.03 -4.80 14.57
N VAL A 355 -1.79 -4.12 13.45
CA VAL A 355 -2.55 -4.33 12.22
C VAL A 355 -2.32 -5.73 11.67
N GLN A 356 -1.06 -6.18 11.63
CA GLN A 356 -0.70 -7.54 11.20
C GLN A 356 -1.38 -8.60 12.08
N THR A 357 -1.38 -8.40 13.40
CA THR A 357 -2.05 -9.32 14.34
C THR A 357 -3.56 -9.39 14.09
N VAL A 358 -4.21 -8.27 13.76
CA VAL A 358 -5.65 -8.23 13.44
C VAL A 358 -5.93 -8.94 12.12
N LEU A 359 -5.11 -8.74 11.10
CA LEU A 359 -5.36 -9.21 9.74
C LEU A 359 -4.94 -10.66 9.51
N HIS A 360 -3.92 -11.16 10.22
CA HIS A 360 -3.33 -12.47 9.95
C HIS A 360 -4.35 -13.60 10.11
N GLY A 361 -4.43 -14.45 9.09
CA GLY A 361 -5.41 -15.51 8.99
C GLY A 361 -6.72 -15.10 8.31
N HIS A 362 -6.91 -13.79 8.00
CA HIS A 362 -8.16 -13.24 7.45
C HIS A 362 -7.98 -12.42 6.18
N VAL A 363 -6.96 -11.58 6.13
CA VAL A 363 -6.60 -10.76 4.94
C VAL A 363 -5.13 -10.91 4.67
N ASN A 364 -4.76 -11.22 3.43
CA ASN A 364 -3.36 -11.30 3.04
C ASN A 364 -2.71 -9.92 3.03
N TYR A 365 -1.45 -9.88 3.40
CA TYR A 365 -0.67 -8.66 3.33
C TYR A 365 0.80 -8.94 3.00
N ALA A 366 1.42 -7.98 2.33
CA ALA A 366 2.82 -8.03 1.95
C ALA A 366 3.61 -6.88 2.59
N SER A 367 4.87 -7.13 2.86
CA SER A 367 5.84 -6.14 3.33
C SER A 367 6.08 -5.04 2.27
N ARG A 368 6.81 -4.00 2.61
CA ARG A 368 7.47 -3.15 1.60
C ARG A 368 8.47 -3.97 0.80
N ALA A 369 8.81 -3.48 -0.40
CA ALA A 369 9.80 -4.14 -1.24
C ALA A 369 11.12 -4.32 -0.49
N LEU A 370 11.53 -5.58 -0.28
CA LEU A 370 12.74 -5.92 0.48
C LEU A 370 13.99 -5.36 -0.19
N ASN A 371 14.06 -5.44 -1.53
CA ASN A 371 15.16 -4.96 -2.32
C ASN A 371 15.27 -3.41 -2.37
N ALA A 372 14.27 -2.69 -1.85
CA ALA A 372 14.31 -1.24 -1.69
C ALA A 372 14.80 -0.80 -0.30
N GLN A 373 14.99 -1.73 0.64
CA GLN A 373 15.37 -1.40 2.02
C GLN A 373 16.88 -1.31 2.18
N SER A 374 17.34 -0.38 3.01
CA SER A 374 18.78 -0.20 3.30
C SER A 374 19.40 -1.40 4.03
N ASP A 375 18.65 -2.04 4.92
CA ASP A 375 19.00 -3.34 5.52
C ASP A 375 18.00 -4.39 5.04
N TYR A 376 18.35 -5.04 3.93
CA TYR A 376 17.58 -6.11 3.33
C TYR A 376 17.28 -7.25 4.30
N ARG A 377 18.30 -7.64 5.10
CA ARG A 377 18.15 -8.78 6.02
C ARG A 377 17.20 -8.47 7.16
N GLU A 378 17.27 -7.30 7.74
CA GLU A 378 16.34 -6.83 8.77
C GLU A 378 14.91 -6.75 8.22
N ALA A 379 14.74 -6.27 6.98
CA ALA A 379 13.43 -6.21 6.34
C ALA A 379 12.82 -7.60 6.13
N LEU A 380 13.62 -8.58 5.69
CA LEU A 380 13.19 -9.97 5.56
C LEU A 380 12.78 -10.57 6.91
N LEU A 381 13.62 -10.39 7.95
CA LEU A 381 13.33 -10.87 9.30
C LEU A 381 12.05 -10.25 9.86
N SER A 382 11.81 -8.97 9.60
CA SER A 382 10.60 -8.26 10.02
C SER A 382 9.35 -8.76 9.31
N ALA A 383 9.43 -9.10 8.03
CA ALA A 383 8.34 -9.72 7.30
C ALA A 383 8.00 -11.11 7.86
N VAL A 384 9.02 -11.92 8.12
CA VAL A 384 8.86 -13.26 8.71
C VAL A 384 8.28 -13.20 10.13
N GLU A 385 8.74 -12.26 10.95
CA GLU A 385 8.26 -12.04 12.32
C GLU A 385 6.74 -11.84 12.39
N THR A 386 6.19 -11.13 11.42
CA THR A 386 4.76 -10.77 11.35
C THR A 386 3.94 -11.68 10.43
N GLY A 387 4.56 -12.68 9.78
CA GLY A 387 3.88 -13.56 8.83
C GLY A 387 3.48 -12.87 7.52
N SER A 388 4.14 -11.77 7.15
CA SER A 388 3.90 -11.06 5.89
C SER A 388 4.40 -11.87 4.70
N ALA A 389 3.67 -11.82 3.57
CA ALA A 389 4.26 -12.13 2.28
C ALA A 389 5.41 -11.15 2.00
N VAL A 390 6.46 -11.61 1.34
CA VAL A 390 7.62 -10.78 1.01
C VAL A 390 7.44 -10.13 -0.36
N LYS A 391 7.64 -8.82 -0.44
CA LYS A 391 7.53 -8.07 -1.69
C LYS A 391 8.88 -7.81 -2.29
N PHE A 392 8.95 -7.95 -3.63
CA PHE A 392 10.07 -7.49 -4.47
C PHE A 392 9.54 -6.63 -5.60
N THR A 393 10.20 -5.49 -5.86
CA THR A 393 9.90 -4.62 -7.00
C THR A 393 11.04 -4.73 -8.01
N LEU A 394 10.75 -5.24 -9.20
CA LEU A 394 11.77 -5.65 -10.17
C LEU A 394 11.44 -5.20 -11.59
N ALA A 395 12.47 -5.10 -12.41
CA ALA A 395 12.35 -4.87 -13.85
C ALA A 395 13.38 -5.69 -14.63
N GLY A 396 13.03 -6.05 -15.85
CA GLY A 396 13.91 -6.79 -16.76
C GLY A 396 15.13 -6.01 -17.22
N ARG A 397 15.06 -4.68 -17.14
CA ARG A 397 16.17 -3.78 -17.47
C ARG A 397 16.23 -2.63 -16.48
N TYR A 398 17.43 -2.32 -16.01
CA TYR A 398 17.74 -1.04 -15.40
C TYR A 398 18.46 -0.17 -16.44
N THR A 399 18.02 1.08 -16.62
CA THR A 399 18.68 2.02 -17.52
C THR A 399 19.15 3.25 -16.77
N VAL A 400 20.36 3.72 -17.06
CA VAL A 400 20.95 4.96 -16.53
C VAL A 400 20.06 6.21 -16.80
N LEU A 401 19.10 6.09 -17.72
CA LEU A 401 18.15 7.16 -18.08
C LEU A 401 17.12 7.46 -16.98
N GLN A 402 17.05 6.63 -15.92
CA GLN A 402 16.26 6.92 -14.72
C GLN A 402 16.95 7.93 -13.81
N GLU A 403 18.28 8.05 -13.92
CA GLU A 403 19.04 9.04 -13.20
C GLU A 403 18.60 10.47 -13.63
N GLU A 404 18.48 11.37 -12.68
CA GLU A 404 18.00 12.75 -12.87
C GLU A 404 16.52 12.91 -13.32
N THR A 405 15.71 11.85 -13.21
CA THR A 405 14.25 11.90 -13.46
C THR A 405 13.49 11.68 -12.16
N GLU A 406 12.16 11.78 -12.20
CA GLU A 406 11.26 11.39 -11.11
C GLU A 406 11.31 9.89 -10.77
N TYR A 407 12.05 9.09 -11.53
CA TYR A 407 12.22 7.65 -11.37
C TYR A 407 13.60 7.25 -10.83
N ASP A 408 14.38 8.20 -10.33
CA ASP A 408 15.73 7.97 -9.80
C ASP A 408 15.73 6.98 -8.61
N TYR A 409 14.64 6.94 -7.86
CA TYR A 409 14.44 6.01 -6.75
C TYR A 409 14.38 4.53 -7.16
N LEU A 410 14.20 4.21 -8.45
CA LEU A 410 14.12 2.84 -8.96
C LEU A 410 15.49 2.18 -9.22
N TYR A 411 16.55 2.64 -8.59
CA TYR A 411 17.92 2.12 -8.78
C TYR A 411 18.10 0.66 -8.33
N TYR A 412 17.18 0.12 -7.55
CA TYR A 412 17.25 -1.21 -6.93
C TYR A 412 16.52 -2.32 -7.71
N ILE A 413 15.86 -2.04 -8.83
CA ILE A 413 14.90 -2.95 -9.47
C ILE A 413 15.49 -3.98 -10.45
N ASP A 414 16.81 -4.04 -10.64
CA ASP A 414 17.47 -4.87 -11.62
C ASP A 414 17.29 -6.37 -11.35
N TRP A 415 16.53 -7.07 -12.20
CA TRP A 415 16.24 -8.49 -12.08
C TRP A 415 17.50 -9.36 -12.04
N GLU A 416 18.47 -9.10 -12.91
CA GLU A 416 19.70 -9.91 -13.01
C GLU A 416 20.51 -9.89 -11.71
N LYS A 417 20.43 -8.81 -10.95
CA LYS A 417 21.09 -8.70 -9.64
C LYS A 417 20.35 -9.43 -8.53
N TRP A 418 19.02 -9.52 -8.63
CA TRP A 418 18.19 -9.98 -7.53
C TRP A 418 17.65 -11.41 -7.70
N LYS A 419 17.54 -11.95 -8.92
CA LYS A 419 16.84 -13.20 -9.21
C LYS A 419 17.22 -14.39 -8.32
N ASP A 420 18.51 -14.58 -8.02
CA ASP A 420 18.97 -15.69 -7.19
C ASP A 420 18.66 -15.47 -5.70
N THR A 421 18.78 -14.24 -5.21
CA THR A 421 18.37 -13.87 -3.86
C THR A 421 16.87 -14.05 -3.68
N VAL A 422 16.07 -13.53 -4.64
CA VAL A 422 14.60 -13.70 -4.64
C VAL A 422 14.24 -15.18 -4.59
N ARG A 423 14.80 -16.01 -5.47
CA ARG A 423 14.55 -17.46 -5.50
C ARG A 423 14.86 -18.13 -4.17
N THR A 424 16.01 -17.82 -3.56
CA THR A 424 16.46 -18.46 -2.32
C THR A 424 15.59 -18.07 -1.14
N ASP A 425 15.36 -16.77 -0.93
CA ASP A 425 14.61 -16.27 0.23
C ASP A 425 13.11 -16.52 0.05
N ALA A 426 12.57 -16.40 -1.17
CA ALA A 426 11.21 -16.76 -1.48
C ALA A 426 10.90 -18.23 -1.15
N ALA A 427 11.78 -19.16 -1.52
CA ALA A 427 11.60 -20.59 -1.21
C ALA A 427 11.60 -20.85 0.31
N ALA A 428 12.40 -20.13 1.08
CA ALA A 428 12.43 -20.25 2.53
C ALA A 428 11.15 -19.70 3.18
N VAL A 429 10.68 -18.55 2.73
CA VAL A 429 9.47 -17.89 3.23
C VAL A 429 8.22 -18.65 2.81
N SER A 430 8.12 -19.15 1.57
CA SER A 430 6.95 -19.90 1.07
C SER A 430 6.66 -21.12 1.92
N ARG A 431 7.69 -21.91 2.27
CA ARG A 431 7.51 -23.09 3.16
C ARG A 431 6.95 -22.73 4.54
N LEU A 432 7.31 -21.58 5.07
CA LEU A 432 6.77 -21.09 6.32
C LEU A 432 5.35 -20.56 6.14
N TYR A 433 5.15 -19.70 5.13
CA TYR A 433 3.89 -19.03 4.85
C TYR A 433 2.74 -20.03 4.64
N ASP A 434 2.95 -21.09 3.90
CA ASP A 434 1.96 -22.16 3.67
C ASP A 434 1.44 -22.78 4.97
N ARG A 435 2.26 -22.79 6.04
CA ARG A 435 1.89 -23.32 7.34
C ARG A 435 1.12 -22.34 8.20
N ILE A 436 1.27 -21.04 7.98
CA ILE A 436 0.75 -20.01 8.88
C ILE A 436 -0.33 -19.12 8.26
N ARG A 437 -0.44 -18.98 6.93
CA ARG A 437 -1.26 -17.99 6.25
C ARG A 437 -2.74 -17.97 6.64
N THR A 438 -3.31 -19.11 7.05
CA THR A 438 -4.70 -19.25 7.50
C THR A 438 -4.84 -19.33 9.02
N ALA A 439 -3.75 -19.24 9.75
CA ALA A 439 -3.75 -19.28 11.21
C ALA A 439 -3.69 -17.86 11.76
N GLU A 440 -4.40 -17.59 12.83
CA GLU A 440 -4.34 -16.31 13.52
C GLU A 440 -3.00 -16.13 14.25
N LEU A 441 -2.43 -14.94 14.21
CA LEU A 441 -1.31 -14.58 15.07
C LEU A 441 -1.83 -14.37 16.50
N VAL A 442 -1.37 -15.21 17.44
CA VAL A 442 -1.84 -15.24 18.83
C VAL A 442 -0.95 -14.42 19.74
N SER A 443 0.36 -14.57 19.63
CA SER A 443 1.30 -13.78 20.44
C SER A 443 2.59 -13.49 19.69
N LEU A 444 3.18 -12.34 20.00
CA LEU A 444 4.50 -11.94 19.56
C LEU A 444 5.25 -11.38 20.76
N GLN A 445 6.35 -12.04 21.11
CA GLN A 445 7.19 -11.67 22.25
C GLN A 445 8.62 -11.50 21.79
N ARG A 446 9.26 -10.44 22.25
CA ARG A 446 10.66 -10.14 21.95
C ARG A 446 11.48 -10.15 23.23
N GLU A 447 12.53 -10.93 23.25
CA GLU A 447 13.51 -11.02 24.34
C GLU A 447 14.92 -10.77 23.76
N GLY A 448 15.44 -9.58 23.95
CA GLY A 448 16.67 -9.16 23.32
C GLY A 448 16.58 -9.20 21.78
N ASP A 449 17.46 -10.00 21.17
CA ASP A 449 17.51 -10.18 19.71
C ASP A 449 16.61 -11.30 19.19
N LEU A 450 16.01 -12.10 20.09
CA LEU A 450 15.13 -13.18 19.72
C LEU A 450 13.67 -12.74 19.81
N THR A 451 12.93 -12.94 18.72
CA THR A 451 11.48 -12.79 18.68
C THR A 451 10.83 -14.16 18.52
N ARG A 452 9.76 -14.39 19.26
CA ARG A 452 8.93 -15.59 19.20
C ARG A 452 7.51 -15.18 18.81
N THR A 453 7.03 -15.68 17.66
CA THR A 453 5.66 -15.48 17.19
C THR A 453 4.91 -16.80 17.21
N VAL A 454 3.74 -16.85 17.83
CA VAL A 454 2.91 -18.04 17.97
C VAL A 454 1.62 -17.87 17.18
N TYR A 455 1.24 -18.92 16.43
CA TYR A 455 0.03 -18.97 15.62
C TYR A 455 -1.00 -19.94 16.23
N SER A 456 -2.28 -19.73 15.92
CA SER A 456 -3.42 -20.50 16.47
C SER A 456 -3.39 -21.98 16.14
N ASN A 457 -2.70 -22.39 15.08
CA ASN A 457 -2.49 -23.78 14.69
C ASN A 457 -1.29 -24.46 15.40
N GLY A 458 -0.68 -23.78 16.37
CA GLY A 458 0.46 -24.29 17.15
C GLY A 458 1.83 -24.05 16.52
N VAL A 459 1.91 -23.55 15.29
CA VAL A 459 3.19 -23.19 14.68
C VAL A 459 3.81 -22.02 15.45
N THR A 460 5.09 -22.15 15.76
CA THR A 460 5.88 -21.10 16.39
C THR A 460 7.03 -20.71 15.48
N VAL A 461 7.17 -19.43 15.23
CA VAL A 461 8.24 -18.82 14.43
C VAL A 461 9.20 -18.09 15.34
N TYR A 462 10.50 -18.35 15.16
CA TYR A 462 11.58 -17.67 15.88
C TYR A 462 12.38 -16.85 14.88
N VAL A 463 12.63 -15.60 15.23
CA VAL A 463 13.47 -14.67 14.47
C VAL A 463 14.61 -14.22 15.35
N ASN A 464 15.84 -14.50 14.95
CA ASN A 464 17.05 -14.10 15.65
C ASN A 464 17.76 -12.97 14.88
N ARG A 465 17.86 -11.81 15.51
CA ARG A 465 18.57 -10.63 14.99
C ARG A 465 20.02 -10.55 15.43
N GLY A 466 20.41 -11.40 16.40
CA GLY A 466 21.76 -11.48 16.92
C GLY A 466 22.75 -12.08 15.92
N GLU A 467 24.03 -11.83 16.15
CA GLU A 467 25.14 -12.30 15.31
C GLU A 467 25.54 -13.76 15.59
N GLU A 468 24.98 -14.39 16.62
CA GLU A 468 25.24 -15.78 16.99
C GLU A 468 23.96 -16.62 16.92
N PRO A 469 24.05 -17.92 16.56
CA PRO A 469 22.91 -18.83 16.62
C PRO A 469 22.41 -19.00 18.05
N VAL A 470 21.08 -19.09 18.22
CA VAL A 470 20.42 -19.25 19.52
C VAL A 470 19.62 -20.55 19.56
N GLN A 471 19.65 -21.24 20.70
CA GLN A 471 18.77 -22.39 20.97
C GLN A 471 17.44 -21.89 21.57
N ALA A 472 16.33 -22.25 20.94
CA ALA A 472 14.99 -21.92 21.43
C ALA A 472 14.07 -23.13 21.27
N ASP A 473 13.43 -23.56 22.34
CA ASP A 473 12.46 -24.68 22.38
C ASP A 473 12.94 -25.93 21.62
N GLY A 474 14.24 -26.25 21.74
CA GLY A 474 14.87 -27.43 21.14
C GLY A 474 15.23 -27.33 19.65
N ILE A 475 15.14 -26.15 19.06
CA ILE A 475 15.61 -25.88 17.69
C ILE A 475 16.72 -24.84 17.70
N THR A 476 17.60 -24.90 16.71
CA THR A 476 18.62 -23.88 16.48
C THR A 476 18.10 -22.80 15.56
N VAL A 477 18.06 -21.56 16.02
CA VAL A 477 17.73 -20.38 15.19
C VAL A 477 19.03 -19.76 14.71
N PRO A 478 19.28 -19.72 13.40
CA PRO A 478 20.55 -19.18 12.86
C PRO A 478 20.77 -17.72 13.25
N ALA A 479 22.03 -17.28 13.30
CA ALA A 479 22.39 -15.87 13.39
C ALA A 479 21.75 -15.08 12.24
N ARG A 480 21.23 -13.90 12.52
CA ARG A 480 20.53 -13.07 11.53
C ARG A 480 19.55 -13.89 10.69
N GLY A 481 18.78 -14.78 11.34
CA GLY A 481 17.96 -15.77 10.65
C GLY A 481 16.65 -16.09 11.35
N PHE A 482 15.95 -17.09 10.83
CA PHE A 482 14.69 -17.56 11.39
C PHE A 482 14.58 -19.09 11.34
N ALA A 483 13.72 -19.64 12.18
CA ALA A 483 13.34 -21.05 12.19
C ALA A 483 11.88 -21.17 12.66
N SER A 484 11.24 -22.30 12.38
CA SER A 484 9.88 -22.57 12.84
C SER A 484 9.75 -24.01 13.35
N ARG A 485 8.90 -24.17 14.35
CA ARG A 485 8.53 -25.45 14.95
C ARG A 485 7.07 -25.74 14.70
#